data_8d79b5afd6be15cb4a4ea7841a65373f
#
_entry.id   8d79b5afd6be15cb4a4ea7841a65373f
#
_cell.length_a   1.000
_cell.length_b   1.000
_cell.length_c   1.000
_cell.angle_alpha   90.00
_cell.angle_beta   90.00
_cell.angle_gamma   90.00
#
_symmetry.space_group_name_H-M   'P 1'
#
loop_
_entity.id
_entity.type
_entity.pdbx_description
1 polymer ?
#
loop_
_entity_poly.entity_id
_entity_poly.type
_entity_poly.pdbx_seq_one_letter_code
_entity_poly.pdbx_strand_id
1 'polypeptide(L)'
;TTSTTTSTPTGDSVAALRQATDEKPLKVLAVGDSLMLDFQYGLERIIEPRPDLEVEGRGALGFGFTVPHWDWEDDVIPDYNLMVGEVRPDVVTVMIGANEFQGYAIEGEDLEPGSSRWREVLTQRAHDAVSHWLADGAYLYWWTTPKMSDPSYLVDDLNSVWEEVVAAWAPRAKMVESMKVLGDEEGAFKWNIEMPDGSILP
;
A
#
# COMPACT_ATOMS: atom_id res chain seq x y z
N THR A 1 -32.49 -15.22 -5.66
CA THR A 1 -32.07 -13.84 -5.39
C THR A 1 -31.78 -13.71 -3.89
N THR A 2 -30.55 -13.92 -3.52
CA THR A 2 -30.07 -13.75 -2.15
C THR A 2 -29.32 -12.40 -2.11
N SER A 3 -29.96 -11.39 -1.53
CA SER A 3 -29.34 -10.08 -1.32
C SER A 3 -28.40 -10.18 -0.13
N THR A 4 -27.11 -10.10 -0.39
CA THR A 4 -26.07 -9.95 0.64
C THR A 4 -26.05 -8.49 1.08
N THR A 5 -26.58 -8.22 2.26
CA THR A 5 -26.55 -6.90 2.87
C THR A 5 -25.17 -6.70 3.47
N THR A 6 -24.33 -5.89 2.85
CA THR A 6 -23.06 -5.44 3.42
C THR A 6 -23.39 -4.48 4.58
N SER A 7 -23.19 -4.93 5.80
CA SER A 7 -23.36 -4.11 6.99
C SER A 7 -22.13 -3.19 7.13
N THR A 8 -22.34 -1.88 6.89
CA THR A 8 -21.40 -0.83 7.29
C THR A 8 -21.25 -0.86 8.82
N PRO A 9 -20.05 -0.94 9.38
CA PRO A 9 -19.89 -0.90 10.82
C PRO A 9 -20.27 0.47 11.36
N THR A 10 -21.32 0.49 12.15
CA THR A 10 -21.82 1.67 12.87
C THR A 10 -20.81 2.00 13.98
N GLY A 11 -20.18 3.15 13.87
CA GLY A 11 -19.66 4.02 14.93
C GLY A 11 -19.12 3.42 16.24
N ASP A 12 -18.21 2.43 16.19
CA ASP A 12 -17.35 2.14 17.32
C ASP A 12 -16.17 3.12 17.30
N SER A 13 -15.91 3.75 18.43
CA SER A 13 -14.75 4.62 18.61
C SER A 13 -13.50 3.80 18.31
N VAL A 14 -12.85 4.08 17.18
CA VAL A 14 -11.59 3.42 16.83
C VAL A 14 -10.60 3.67 17.96
N ALA A 15 -10.13 2.60 18.59
CA ALA A 15 -9.13 2.72 19.65
C ALA A 15 -7.91 3.44 19.08
N ALA A 16 -7.38 4.42 19.81
CA ALA A 16 -6.16 5.10 19.37
C ALA A 16 -5.00 4.10 19.28
N LEU A 17 -4.09 4.33 18.33
CA LEU A 17 -2.85 3.56 18.24
C LEU A 17 -2.16 3.56 19.60
N ARG A 18 -1.79 2.39 20.10
CA ARG A 18 -1.10 2.28 21.39
C ARG A 18 0.25 3.00 21.37
N GLN A 19 0.71 3.40 22.52
CA GLN A 19 2.05 3.97 22.64
C GLN A 19 3.11 2.86 22.51
N ALA A 20 4.17 3.12 21.75
CA ALA A 20 5.35 2.26 21.66
C ALA A 20 6.20 2.35 22.93
N THR A 21 6.82 1.24 23.31
CA THR A 21 7.86 1.18 24.35
C THR A 21 8.89 0.14 23.97
N ASP A 22 10.09 0.21 24.54
CA ASP A 22 11.16 -0.76 24.28
C ASP A 22 10.76 -2.21 24.66
N GLU A 23 9.90 -2.37 25.70
CA GLU A 23 9.41 -3.67 26.13
C GLU A 23 8.24 -4.19 25.27
N LYS A 24 7.56 -3.26 24.58
CA LYS A 24 6.44 -3.55 23.68
C LYS A 24 6.51 -2.65 22.45
N PRO A 25 7.40 -2.97 21.50
CA PRO A 25 7.56 -2.17 20.29
C PRO A 25 6.30 -2.18 19.43
N LEU A 26 6.05 -1.10 18.67
CA LEU A 26 5.06 -1.10 17.61
C LEU A 26 5.58 -1.93 16.44
N LYS A 27 4.75 -2.85 15.97
CA LYS A 27 5.02 -3.70 14.82
C LYS A 27 4.47 -3.07 13.55
N VAL A 28 5.35 -2.83 12.60
CA VAL A 28 5.04 -2.28 11.28
C VAL A 28 5.20 -3.38 10.23
N LEU A 29 4.13 -3.72 9.54
CA LEU A 29 4.17 -4.59 8.36
C LEU A 29 4.24 -3.72 7.10
N ALA A 30 5.31 -3.87 6.32
CA ALA A 30 5.53 -3.12 5.08
C ALA A 30 5.19 -4.01 3.87
N VAL A 31 4.12 -3.70 3.14
CA VAL A 31 3.57 -4.51 2.04
C VAL A 31 3.55 -3.73 0.74
N GLY A 32 3.86 -4.37 -0.37
CA GLY A 32 3.75 -3.74 -1.68
C GLY A 32 4.55 -4.45 -2.77
N ASP A 33 4.85 -3.71 -3.82
CA ASP A 33 5.64 -4.18 -4.96
C ASP A 33 7.15 -3.88 -4.80
N SER A 34 7.88 -3.74 -5.91
CA SER A 34 9.30 -3.39 -5.88
C SER A 34 9.59 -2.02 -5.28
N LEU A 35 8.65 -1.08 -5.34
CA LEU A 35 8.79 0.23 -4.67
C LEU A 35 8.84 0.05 -3.15
N MET A 36 8.04 -0.88 -2.61
CA MET A 36 8.10 -1.19 -1.18
C MET A 36 9.40 -1.91 -0.80
N LEU A 37 9.97 -2.73 -1.67
CA LEU A 37 11.28 -3.36 -1.40
C LEU A 37 12.37 -2.31 -1.11
N ASP A 38 12.43 -1.26 -1.93
CA ASP A 38 13.39 -0.17 -1.73
C ASP A 38 13.03 0.66 -0.48
N PHE A 39 11.74 0.93 -0.28
CA PHE A 39 11.26 1.71 0.85
C PHE A 39 11.49 1.00 2.20
N GLN A 40 11.25 -0.30 2.28
CA GLN A 40 11.45 -1.08 3.51
C GLN A 40 12.90 -1.08 3.98
N TYR A 41 13.89 -1.18 3.07
CA TYR A 41 15.31 -1.04 3.44
C TYR A 41 15.61 0.32 4.07
N GLY A 42 14.97 1.38 3.56
CA GLY A 42 15.07 2.73 4.17
C GLY A 42 14.45 2.77 5.57
N LEU A 43 13.28 2.17 5.73
CA LEU A 43 12.59 2.08 7.03
C LEU A 43 13.43 1.31 8.04
N GLU A 44 13.92 0.12 7.70
CA GLU A 44 14.75 -0.71 8.57
C GLU A 44 15.98 0.05 9.08
N ARG A 45 16.66 0.79 8.21
CA ARG A 45 17.82 1.62 8.59
C ARG A 45 17.47 2.78 9.52
N ILE A 46 16.31 3.42 9.32
CA ILE A 46 15.88 4.55 10.17
C ILE A 46 15.45 4.08 11.54
N ILE A 47 14.86 2.89 11.64
CA ILE A 47 14.36 2.36 12.91
C ILE A 47 15.40 1.55 13.68
N GLU A 48 16.53 1.13 13.06
CA GLU A 48 17.58 0.38 13.75
C GLU A 48 17.95 0.96 15.14
N PRO A 49 18.06 2.30 15.33
CA PRO A 49 18.30 2.90 16.65
C PRO A 49 17.02 3.05 17.52
N ARG A 50 15.88 2.52 17.09
CA ARG A 50 14.56 2.69 17.72
C ARG A 50 14.05 1.36 18.28
N PRO A 51 14.43 0.96 19.52
CA PRO A 51 14.01 -0.31 20.11
C PRO A 51 12.48 -0.40 20.34
N ASP A 52 11.78 0.73 20.28
CA ASP A 52 10.32 0.84 20.40
C ASP A 52 9.57 0.57 19.07
N LEU A 53 10.29 0.24 17.98
CA LEU A 53 9.72 -0.06 16.66
C LEU A 53 10.32 -1.36 16.09
N GLU A 54 9.47 -2.17 15.48
CA GLU A 54 9.85 -3.35 14.67
C GLU A 54 9.25 -3.22 13.28
N VAL A 55 10.02 -3.47 12.21
CA VAL A 55 9.52 -3.52 10.84
C VAL A 55 9.70 -4.92 10.27
N GLU A 56 8.64 -5.45 9.69
CA GLU A 56 8.67 -6.66 8.87
C GLU A 56 8.35 -6.29 7.43
N GLY A 57 9.32 -6.47 6.53
CA GLY A 57 9.19 -6.18 5.10
C GLY A 57 8.62 -7.37 4.33
N ARG A 58 7.57 -7.14 3.55
CA ARG A 58 6.88 -8.11 2.69
C ARG A 58 6.63 -7.51 1.29
N GLY A 59 7.57 -6.70 0.80
CA GLY A 59 7.55 -6.25 -0.61
C GLY A 59 7.81 -7.43 -1.55
N ALA A 60 7.11 -7.47 -2.70
CA ALA A 60 7.22 -8.53 -3.68
C ALA A 60 7.56 -7.97 -5.07
N LEU A 61 8.69 -8.42 -5.63
CA LEU A 61 9.14 -7.98 -6.96
C LEU A 61 8.11 -8.36 -8.02
N GLY A 62 7.68 -7.39 -8.83
CA GLY A 62 6.71 -7.61 -9.91
C GLY A 62 5.28 -7.84 -9.41
N PHE A 63 5.00 -7.63 -8.14
CA PHE A 63 3.64 -7.72 -7.62
C PHE A 63 2.77 -6.56 -8.12
N GLY A 64 1.51 -6.84 -8.34
CA GLY A 64 0.46 -5.87 -8.64
C GLY A 64 -0.90 -6.51 -8.52
N PHE A 65 -1.90 -5.71 -8.18
CA PHE A 65 -3.28 -6.19 -8.03
C PHE A 65 -3.88 -6.71 -9.34
N THR A 66 -3.41 -6.20 -10.49
CA THR A 66 -3.87 -6.63 -11.81
C THR A 66 -2.92 -7.62 -12.49
N VAL A 67 -1.79 -7.95 -11.87
CA VAL A 67 -0.78 -8.86 -12.46
C VAL A 67 -1.26 -10.31 -12.38
N PRO A 68 -1.49 -11.00 -13.51
CA PRO A 68 -2.25 -12.26 -13.52
C PRO A 68 -1.50 -13.48 -12.98
N HIS A 69 -0.19 -13.43 -12.83
CA HIS A 69 0.55 -14.56 -12.24
C HIS A 69 0.45 -14.60 -10.70
N TRP A 70 -0.08 -13.58 -10.09
CA TRP A 70 -0.45 -13.55 -8.68
C TRP A 70 -1.93 -13.91 -8.57
N ASP A 71 -2.24 -15.19 -8.31
CA ASP A 71 -3.62 -15.61 -8.15
C ASP A 71 -4.23 -14.93 -6.91
N TRP A 72 -5.32 -14.17 -7.14
CA TRP A 72 -5.87 -13.33 -6.07
C TRP A 72 -6.44 -14.15 -4.92
N GLU A 73 -7.19 -15.20 -5.26
CA GLU A 73 -7.90 -16.02 -4.27
C GLU A 73 -7.03 -17.11 -3.67
N ASP A 74 -6.18 -17.75 -4.51
CA ASP A 74 -5.42 -18.91 -4.12
C ASP A 74 -4.03 -18.56 -3.53
N ASP A 75 -3.43 -17.42 -3.91
CA ASP A 75 -2.11 -17.00 -3.46
C ASP A 75 -2.17 -15.74 -2.59
N VAL A 76 -2.71 -14.62 -3.12
CA VAL A 76 -2.54 -13.29 -2.51
C VAL A 76 -3.31 -13.17 -1.18
N ILE A 77 -4.58 -13.50 -1.17
CA ILE A 77 -5.41 -13.38 0.04
C ILE A 77 -4.95 -14.33 1.17
N PRO A 78 -4.62 -15.62 0.88
CA PRO A 78 -4.02 -16.50 1.89
C PRO A 78 -2.71 -15.96 2.45
N ASP A 79 -1.82 -15.39 1.60
CA ASP A 79 -0.55 -14.83 2.02
C ASP A 79 -0.73 -13.59 2.92
N TYR A 80 -1.67 -12.70 2.59
CA TYR A 80 -2.01 -11.56 3.46
C TYR A 80 -2.50 -12.01 4.84
N ASN A 81 -3.35 -13.04 4.90
CA ASN A 81 -3.80 -13.60 6.17
C ASN A 81 -2.62 -14.21 6.96
N LEU A 82 -1.71 -14.88 6.27
CA LEU A 82 -0.50 -15.45 6.89
C LEU A 82 0.39 -14.33 7.46
N MET A 83 0.70 -13.30 6.66
CA MET A 83 1.50 -12.15 7.09
C MET A 83 0.92 -11.49 8.34
N VAL A 84 -0.39 -11.19 8.34
CA VAL A 84 -1.06 -10.57 9.48
C VAL A 84 -1.03 -11.49 10.70
N GLY A 85 -1.28 -12.79 10.52
CA GLY A 85 -1.25 -13.78 11.59
C GLY A 85 0.13 -13.94 12.23
N GLU A 86 1.20 -13.92 11.43
CA GLU A 86 2.59 -14.02 11.90
C GLU A 86 3.07 -12.75 12.59
N VAL A 87 2.89 -11.60 11.93
CA VAL A 87 3.43 -10.31 12.40
C VAL A 87 2.55 -9.70 13.49
N ARG A 88 1.23 -9.82 13.38
CA ARG A 88 0.25 -9.12 14.24
C ARG A 88 0.55 -7.62 14.30
N PRO A 89 0.48 -6.93 13.16
CA PRO A 89 0.93 -5.55 13.06
C PRO A 89 0.03 -4.59 13.86
N ASP A 90 0.65 -3.58 14.45
CA ASP A 90 -0.05 -2.40 14.94
C ASP A 90 -0.30 -1.40 13.79
N VAL A 91 0.62 -1.42 12.80
CA VAL A 91 0.58 -0.54 11.63
C VAL A 91 0.91 -1.37 10.38
N VAL A 92 0.15 -1.17 9.32
CA VAL A 92 0.49 -1.63 7.97
C VAL A 92 0.86 -0.41 7.13
N THR A 93 2.01 -0.46 6.46
CA THR A 93 2.42 0.57 5.50
C THR A 93 2.49 -0.03 4.11
N VAL A 94 1.87 0.64 3.13
CA VAL A 94 1.70 0.12 1.77
C VAL A 94 2.26 1.09 0.75
N MET A 95 3.07 0.58 -0.18
CA MET A 95 3.48 1.28 -1.40
C MET A 95 3.41 0.29 -2.56
N ILE A 96 2.47 0.52 -3.50
CA ILE A 96 2.16 -0.37 -4.61
C ILE A 96 1.67 0.44 -5.80
N GLY A 97 1.91 -0.06 -7.01
CA GLY A 97 1.30 0.52 -8.21
C GLY A 97 2.19 0.53 -9.44
N ALA A 98 3.49 0.21 -9.33
CA ALA A 98 4.40 0.23 -10.48
C ALA A 98 4.00 -0.73 -11.61
N ASN A 99 3.28 -1.81 -11.28
CA ASN A 99 2.93 -2.88 -12.22
C ASN A 99 1.48 -2.83 -12.72
N GLU A 100 0.69 -1.82 -12.37
CA GLU A 100 -0.73 -1.74 -12.71
C GLU A 100 -1.02 -1.23 -14.13
N PHE A 101 0.01 -0.80 -14.87
CA PHE A 101 -0.13 -0.10 -16.16
C PHE A 101 0.16 -0.98 -17.39
N GLN A 102 0.24 -2.29 -17.24
CA GLN A 102 0.64 -3.20 -18.32
C GLN A 102 -0.52 -3.67 -19.21
N GLY A 103 -1.77 -3.33 -18.89
CA GLY A 103 -2.93 -3.77 -19.65
C GLY A 103 -3.16 -5.27 -19.59
N TYR A 104 -3.06 -5.87 -18.43
CA TYR A 104 -3.25 -7.31 -18.24
C TYR A 104 -4.68 -7.74 -18.45
N ALA A 105 -4.85 -9.03 -18.83
CA ALA A 105 -6.16 -9.67 -18.89
C ALA A 105 -6.45 -10.41 -17.57
N ILE A 106 -7.64 -10.16 -16.99
CA ILE A 106 -8.16 -10.91 -15.85
C ILE A 106 -9.47 -11.56 -16.26
N GLU A 107 -9.59 -12.87 -16.02
CA GLU A 107 -10.77 -13.67 -16.39
C GLU A 107 -11.14 -13.58 -17.88
N GLY A 108 -10.12 -13.33 -18.72
CA GLY A 108 -10.30 -13.21 -20.18
C GLY A 108 -10.78 -11.83 -20.65
N GLU A 109 -10.84 -10.84 -19.78
CA GLU A 109 -11.16 -9.45 -20.07
C GLU A 109 -9.90 -8.58 -19.94
N ASP A 110 -9.56 -7.83 -21.02
CA ASP A 110 -8.42 -6.93 -21.01
C ASP A 110 -8.70 -5.71 -20.11
N LEU A 111 -7.80 -5.45 -19.17
CA LEU A 111 -7.86 -4.28 -18.29
C LEU A 111 -7.02 -3.14 -18.86
N GLU A 112 -7.59 -2.37 -19.74
CA GLU A 112 -6.94 -1.16 -20.24
C GLU A 112 -6.73 -0.15 -19.10
N PRO A 113 -5.47 0.28 -18.81
CA PRO A 113 -5.20 1.27 -17.77
C PRO A 113 -6.02 2.54 -17.93
N GLY A 114 -6.62 3.03 -16.85
CA GLY A 114 -7.53 4.17 -16.86
C GLY A 114 -8.98 3.85 -17.24
N SER A 115 -9.28 2.64 -17.72
CA SER A 115 -10.67 2.22 -17.99
C SER A 115 -11.49 2.07 -16.71
N SER A 116 -12.83 2.12 -16.86
CA SER A 116 -13.74 1.89 -15.72
C SER A 116 -13.57 0.50 -15.12
N ARG A 117 -13.30 -0.52 -15.96
CA ARG A 117 -13.10 -1.89 -15.49
C ARG A 117 -11.80 -2.05 -14.72
N TRP A 118 -10.72 -1.44 -15.20
CA TRP A 118 -9.44 -1.41 -14.50
C TRP A 118 -9.59 -0.75 -13.11
N ARG A 119 -10.28 0.39 -13.01
CA ARG A 119 -10.58 1.05 -11.73
C ARG A 119 -11.41 0.16 -10.81
N GLU A 120 -12.46 -0.48 -11.34
CA GLU A 120 -13.33 -1.38 -10.57
C GLU A 120 -12.54 -2.54 -9.94
N VAL A 121 -11.71 -3.23 -10.73
CA VAL A 121 -10.89 -4.35 -10.25
C VAL A 121 -9.90 -3.88 -9.19
N LEU A 122 -9.19 -2.77 -9.43
CA LEU A 122 -8.25 -2.20 -8.46
C LEU A 122 -8.96 -1.80 -7.16
N THR A 123 -10.09 -1.11 -7.25
CA THR A 123 -10.87 -0.69 -6.08
C THR A 123 -11.31 -1.90 -5.26
N GLN A 124 -11.85 -2.94 -5.92
CA GLN A 124 -12.29 -4.15 -5.24
C GLN A 124 -11.14 -4.86 -4.54
N ARG A 125 -10.05 -5.15 -5.27
CA ARG A 125 -8.89 -5.86 -4.72
C ARG A 125 -8.19 -5.08 -3.62
N ALA A 126 -8.12 -3.76 -3.74
CA ALA A 126 -7.58 -2.91 -2.69
C ALA A 126 -8.47 -2.93 -1.42
N HIS A 127 -9.78 -2.90 -1.55
CA HIS A 127 -10.68 -3.07 -0.40
C HIS A 127 -10.53 -4.43 0.26
N ASP A 128 -10.43 -5.50 -0.52
CA ASP A 128 -10.21 -6.86 -0.02
C ASP A 128 -8.89 -6.92 0.76
N ALA A 129 -7.79 -6.43 0.18
CA ALA A 129 -6.49 -6.37 0.83
C ALA A 129 -6.54 -5.60 2.16
N VAL A 130 -7.11 -4.40 2.16
CA VAL A 130 -7.25 -3.58 3.38
C VAL A 130 -8.08 -4.30 4.44
N SER A 131 -9.12 -5.02 4.06
CA SER A 131 -9.96 -5.77 5.00
C SER A 131 -9.16 -6.83 5.75
N HIS A 132 -8.25 -7.52 5.08
CA HIS A 132 -7.36 -8.51 5.67
C HIS A 132 -6.27 -7.86 6.52
N TRP A 133 -5.60 -6.81 6.03
CA TRP A 133 -4.55 -6.12 6.76
C TRP A 133 -5.04 -5.46 8.05
N LEU A 134 -6.28 -5.00 8.09
CA LEU A 134 -6.86 -4.32 9.26
C LEU A 134 -7.76 -5.23 10.13
N ALA A 135 -7.81 -6.53 9.86
CA ALA A 135 -8.69 -7.47 10.56
C ALA A 135 -8.48 -7.45 12.09
N ASP A 136 -7.23 -7.37 12.54
CA ASP A 136 -6.84 -7.38 13.97
C ASP A 136 -6.71 -5.98 14.58
N GLY A 137 -7.24 -4.96 13.90
CA GLY A 137 -7.31 -3.59 14.45
C GLY A 137 -6.09 -2.71 14.16
N ALA A 138 -5.21 -3.11 13.25
CA ALA A 138 -4.08 -2.31 12.78
C ALA A 138 -4.51 -0.96 12.16
N TYR A 139 -3.56 -0.03 12.03
CA TYR A 139 -3.70 1.21 11.28
C TYR A 139 -2.99 1.08 9.94
N LEU A 140 -3.52 1.74 8.90
CA LEU A 140 -2.98 1.74 7.54
C LEU A 140 -2.39 3.10 7.18
N TYR A 141 -1.16 3.09 6.65
CA TYR A 141 -0.57 4.21 5.94
C TYR A 141 -0.29 3.78 4.50
N TRP A 142 -1.06 4.30 3.54
CA TRP A 142 -0.90 4.00 2.13
C TRP A 142 -0.19 5.16 1.44
N TRP A 143 1.01 4.89 0.93
CA TRP A 143 1.79 5.88 0.18
C TRP A 143 1.25 6.01 -1.23
N THR A 144 1.14 7.25 -1.71
CA THR A 144 0.84 7.46 -3.13
C THR A 144 1.92 6.79 -3.97
N THR A 145 1.53 6.14 -5.07
CA THR A 145 2.47 5.65 -6.08
C THR A 145 3.24 6.86 -6.61
N PRO A 146 4.59 6.86 -6.58
CA PRO A 146 5.37 8.01 -7.04
C PRO A 146 5.23 8.19 -8.55
N LYS A 147 5.29 9.44 -9.00
CA LYS A 147 5.28 9.77 -10.43
C LYS A 147 6.49 9.15 -11.11
N MET A 148 6.25 8.59 -12.30
CA MET A 148 7.26 7.97 -13.13
C MET A 148 7.76 8.97 -14.18
N SER A 149 8.95 8.73 -14.75
CA SER A 149 9.48 9.54 -15.86
C SER A 149 8.70 9.43 -17.15
N ASP A 150 8.04 8.30 -17.39
CA ASP A 150 7.20 8.06 -18.54
C ASP A 150 5.76 8.52 -18.25
N PRO A 151 5.24 9.53 -18.99
CA PRO A 151 3.88 10.04 -18.76
C PRO A 151 2.76 9.06 -19.19
N SER A 152 3.09 7.95 -19.85
CA SER A 152 2.10 6.89 -20.17
C SER A 152 1.61 6.14 -18.91
N TYR A 153 2.36 6.23 -17.82
CA TYR A 153 1.90 5.73 -16.52
C TYR A 153 0.86 6.69 -15.93
N LEU A 154 -0.38 6.24 -15.84
CA LEU A 154 -1.52 7.01 -15.33
C LEU A 154 -1.52 7.06 -13.80
N VAL A 155 -0.43 7.55 -13.22
CA VAL A 155 -0.19 7.52 -11.76
C VAL A 155 -1.22 8.35 -10.99
N ASP A 156 -1.65 9.50 -11.55
CA ASP A 156 -2.67 10.33 -10.89
C ASP A 156 -4.03 9.62 -10.86
N ASP A 157 -4.40 8.89 -11.93
CA ASP A 157 -5.62 8.07 -11.97
C ASP A 157 -5.55 6.92 -10.97
N LEU A 158 -4.40 6.25 -10.89
CA LEU A 158 -4.18 5.17 -9.92
C LEU A 158 -4.26 5.69 -8.48
N ASN A 159 -3.58 6.79 -8.18
CA ASN A 159 -3.61 7.40 -6.86
C ASN A 159 -5.02 7.83 -6.46
N SER A 160 -5.86 8.26 -7.42
CA SER A 160 -7.26 8.56 -7.14
C SER A 160 -8.06 7.34 -6.71
N VAL A 161 -7.71 6.13 -7.19
CA VAL A 161 -8.29 4.86 -6.70
C VAL A 161 -7.87 4.60 -5.26
N TRP A 162 -6.58 4.75 -4.98
CA TRP A 162 -6.05 4.54 -3.62
C TRP A 162 -6.67 5.52 -2.61
N GLU A 163 -6.82 6.79 -2.98
CA GLU A 163 -7.48 7.80 -2.14
C GLU A 163 -8.92 7.42 -1.82
N GLU A 164 -9.70 6.97 -2.81
CA GLU A 164 -11.08 6.52 -2.63
C GLU A 164 -11.14 5.34 -1.64
N VAL A 165 -10.31 4.33 -1.86
CA VAL A 165 -10.24 3.15 -0.99
C VAL A 165 -9.87 3.54 0.43
N VAL A 166 -8.77 4.28 0.60
CA VAL A 166 -8.27 4.67 1.93
C VAL A 166 -9.28 5.54 2.67
N ALA A 167 -9.97 6.45 1.98
CA ALA A 167 -11.00 7.29 2.58
C ALA A 167 -12.16 6.48 3.15
N ALA A 168 -12.53 5.36 2.52
CA ALA A 168 -13.58 4.47 3.00
C ALA A 168 -13.21 3.75 4.32
N TRP A 169 -11.92 3.65 4.64
CA TRP A 169 -11.42 3.01 5.86
C TRP A 169 -11.01 4.01 6.96
N ALA A 170 -11.26 5.32 6.74
CA ALA A 170 -11.02 6.32 7.78
C ALA A 170 -11.84 6.01 9.05
N PRO A 171 -11.33 6.33 10.26
CA PRO A 171 -10.06 6.99 10.54
C PRO A 171 -8.85 6.04 10.72
N ARG A 172 -9.01 4.73 10.50
CA ARG A 172 -7.89 3.76 10.64
C ARG A 172 -6.93 3.74 9.45
N ALA A 173 -7.31 4.31 8.32
CA ALA A 173 -6.49 4.41 7.12
C ALA A 173 -6.19 5.87 6.77
N LYS A 174 -4.98 6.12 6.26
CA LYS A 174 -4.52 7.44 5.86
C LYS A 174 -3.60 7.35 4.65
N MET A 175 -3.80 8.24 3.67
CA MET A 175 -2.86 8.46 2.57
C MET A 175 -1.63 9.25 3.03
N VAL A 176 -0.47 8.90 2.46
CA VAL A 176 0.80 9.60 2.65
C VAL A 176 1.35 9.99 1.27
N GLU A 177 1.62 11.27 1.09
CA GLU A 177 2.11 11.82 -0.17
C GLU A 177 3.61 11.53 -0.39
N SER A 178 3.93 10.56 -1.25
CA SER A 178 5.31 10.19 -1.59
C SER A 178 6.06 11.31 -2.30
N MET A 179 5.37 12.05 -3.19
CA MET A 179 5.99 13.10 -4.01
C MET A 179 6.40 14.34 -3.22
N LYS A 180 5.97 14.50 -1.98
CA LYS A 180 6.53 15.52 -1.07
C LYS A 180 7.98 15.27 -0.69
N VAL A 181 8.42 14.02 -0.81
CA VAL A 181 9.79 13.61 -0.49
C VAL A 181 10.58 13.28 -1.77
N LEU A 182 9.93 12.58 -2.69
CA LEU A 182 10.57 12.06 -3.91
C LEU A 182 10.49 13.01 -5.10
N GLY A 183 9.57 13.98 -5.07
CA GLY A 183 9.34 14.94 -6.15
C GLY A 183 10.19 16.21 -6.05
N ASP A 184 10.04 17.07 -7.05
CA ASP A 184 10.48 18.45 -6.97
C ASP A 184 9.53 19.30 -6.09
N GLU A 185 9.75 20.64 -6.06
CA GLU A 185 8.94 21.56 -5.25
C GLU A 185 7.47 21.59 -5.70
N GLU A 186 7.19 21.29 -6.98
CA GLU A 186 5.85 21.20 -7.56
C GLU A 186 5.24 19.79 -7.45
N GLY A 187 5.97 18.82 -6.92
CA GLY A 187 5.54 17.41 -6.79
C GLY A 187 5.61 16.64 -8.12
N ALA A 188 6.45 17.09 -9.07
CA ALA A 188 6.70 16.39 -10.33
C ALA A 188 7.87 15.39 -10.17
N PHE A 189 8.03 14.49 -11.16
CA PHE A 189 9.12 13.54 -11.20
C PHE A 189 10.50 14.23 -11.21
N LYS A 190 11.42 13.70 -10.44
CA LYS A 190 12.79 14.21 -10.28
C LYS A 190 13.80 13.10 -10.55
N TRP A 191 14.75 13.36 -11.47
CA TRP A 191 15.78 12.37 -11.83
C TRP A 191 16.80 12.11 -10.73
N ASN A 192 17.02 13.09 -9.89
CA ASN A 192 18.03 13.01 -8.84
C ASN A 192 17.44 13.51 -7.53
N ILE A 193 17.70 12.78 -6.46
CA ILE A 193 17.30 13.16 -5.11
C ILE A 193 18.55 13.55 -4.33
N GLU A 194 18.58 14.76 -3.79
CA GLU A 194 19.63 15.19 -2.87
C GLU A 194 19.32 14.67 -1.47
N MET A 195 20.25 13.90 -0.94
CA MET A 195 20.17 13.32 0.39
C MET A 195 20.60 14.35 1.45
N PRO A 196 20.18 14.17 2.73
CA PRO A 196 20.56 15.08 3.82
C PRO A 196 22.07 15.23 4.04
N ASP A 197 22.87 14.28 3.59
CA ASP A 197 24.33 14.31 3.65
C ASP A 197 24.98 15.00 2.43
N GLY A 198 24.14 15.54 1.52
CA GLY A 198 24.58 16.20 0.28
C GLY A 198 24.94 15.23 -0.87
N SER A 199 24.78 13.93 -0.69
CA SER A 199 24.90 12.97 -1.78
C SER A 199 23.70 13.05 -2.72
N ILE A 200 23.90 12.68 -3.99
CA ILE A 200 22.85 12.69 -5.01
C ILE A 200 22.60 11.24 -5.42
N LEU A 201 21.33 10.82 -5.29
CA LEU A 201 20.86 9.55 -5.81
C LEU A 201 20.17 9.78 -7.16
N PRO A 202 20.49 8.94 -8.18
CA PRO A 202 19.81 9.00 -9.48
C PRO A 202 18.40 8.45 -9.41
#